data_8100c3612acdadff76d861b115f1c9d2
#
_entry.id   8100c3612acdadff76d861b115f1c9d2
#
_cell.length_a   1.000
_cell.length_b   1.000
_cell.length_c   1.000
_cell.angle_alpha   90.00
_cell.angle_beta   90.00
_cell.angle_gamma   90.00
#
_symmetry.space_group_name_H-M   'P 1'
#
loop_
_entity.id
_entity.type
_entity.pdbx_description
1 polymer ?
#
loop_
_entity_poly.entity_id
_entity_poly.type
_entity_poly.pdbx_seq_one_letter_code
_entity_poly.pdbx_strand_id
1 'polypeptide(L)'
;VTTATSVGVSGAAGSVGRMTTTPTSTGPTEPELDETARIARDLIRFDTSNYGGGRSNGEADAAEYVEAALRDLGLEPQLFESEPGRVSVIARVEGAEPAKPGLVVHGHLDVVPADPANWSVDPFGGVVRDGMLWGRGAVDMKNMDAMMLTAVGDILRAGERPARDLVLGFLADEEAGGVLGSHFLVKEHPGLFDGATEAISEVGGYSTFIDGRRSYLLQTGEKALIWIKLRARGTAGHGSQMIEANAVTRLAEAVAVLGRQQWPIVLTDTTTALLGEVARILDVDVHEVAPDELVLRTGTAKGFIRGSLRTTTNPTMLTAGYKHNVVPDTAEALVDIRCMPGQEAAVLAEVRALIGDDVEIETMHTDIGLETPFSGPLVDAITATLDRHDPGAPVLPYLLSGGTDNKALSLLGIAGYGFAPLRLDEDMDFPAMFHGVDERVPLDALSFGSRVLRDLLSTY
;
A
#
# COMPACT_ATOMS: atom_id res chain seq x y z
N VAL A 1 14.93 53.15 -42.01
CA VAL A 1 14.89 53.88 -43.31
C VAL A 1 14.88 52.85 -44.43
N THR A 2 13.97 53.06 -45.33
CA THR A 2 13.79 52.51 -46.70
C THR A 2 13.09 51.18 -46.81
N THR A 3 11.94 51.11 -47.24
CA THR A 3 10.99 51.44 -48.32
C THR A 3 10.41 50.18 -48.92
N ALA A 4 9.10 50.16 -49.00
CA ALA A 4 8.28 49.17 -49.65
C ALA A 4 8.41 49.21 -51.21
N THR A 5 8.18 48.08 -51.83
CA THR A 5 7.70 48.07 -53.23
C THR A 5 6.67 46.95 -53.43
N SER A 6 5.47 47.37 -53.76
CA SER A 6 4.32 46.53 -54.20
C SER A 6 4.46 46.21 -55.67
N VAL A 7 4.19 44.97 -56.06
CA VAL A 7 3.78 44.61 -57.42
C VAL A 7 2.55 43.72 -57.37
N GLY A 8 1.44 44.23 -57.86
CA GLY A 8 0.24 43.46 -58.11
C GLY A 8 0.26 42.82 -59.51
N VAL A 9 -0.28 41.59 -59.62
CA VAL A 9 -0.73 41.02 -60.87
C VAL A 9 -2.05 40.27 -60.64
N SER A 10 -3.00 40.54 -61.50
CA SER A 10 -4.39 40.10 -61.56
C SER A 10 -4.58 38.67 -62.02
N GLY A 11 -5.55 38.03 -61.48
CA GLY A 11 -6.61 37.31 -62.15
C GLY A 11 -6.37 35.95 -62.79
N ALA A 12 -7.03 34.93 -62.22
CA ALA A 12 -7.86 34.01 -63.00
C ALA A 12 -8.66 33.10 -62.04
N ALA A 13 -10.00 33.11 -62.13
CA ALA A 13 -10.89 32.22 -61.45
C ALA A 13 -10.86 30.82 -62.07
N GLY A 14 -10.49 29.81 -61.26
CA GLY A 14 -10.64 28.39 -61.63
C GLY A 14 -11.37 27.70 -60.50
N SER A 15 -12.60 27.25 -60.78
CA SER A 15 -13.42 26.46 -59.86
C SER A 15 -12.74 25.10 -59.60
N VAL A 16 -12.29 24.85 -58.39
CA VAL A 16 -11.82 23.53 -57.95
C VAL A 16 -12.83 22.96 -56.95
N GLY A 17 -13.37 21.81 -57.30
CA GLY A 17 -14.33 21.09 -56.52
C GLY A 17 -13.81 20.77 -55.10
N ARG A 18 -14.65 21.01 -54.11
CA ARG A 18 -14.44 20.70 -52.73
C ARG A 18 -14.48 19.19 -52.51
N MET A 19 -13.32 18.53 -52.51
CA MET A 19 -13.19 17.18 -51.99
C MET A 19 -13.22 17.29 -50.44
N THR A 20 -14.35 16.88 -49.86
CA THR A 20 -14.48 16.62 -48.43
C THR A 20 -13.72 15.34 -48.10
N THR A 21 -12.48 15.44 -47.72
CA THR A 21 -11.77 14.34 -47.04
C THR A 21 -12.17 14.37 -45.58
N THR A 22 -13.02 13.46 -45.17
CA THR A 22 -13.25 13.11 -43.77
C THR A 22 -11.92 12.56 -43.25
N PRO A 23 -11.33 13.12 -42.16
CA PRO A 23 -10.17 12.48 -41.53
C PRO A 23 -10.67 11.24 -40.83
N THR A 24 -10.39 10.06 -41.37
CA THR A 24 -10.43 8.81 -40.61
C THR A 24 -9.23 8.82 -39.65
N SER A 25 -9.43 9.33 -38.45
CA SER A 25 -8.53 9.13 -37.33
C SER A 25 -8.69 7.68 -36.88
N THR A 26 -7.90 6.77 -37.45
CA THR A 26 -7.66 5.45 -36.88
C THR A 26 -6.44 5.55 -36.00
N GLY A 27 -6.53 6.25 -34.85
CA GLY A 27 -5.72 5.97 -33.72
C GLY A 27 -6.07 4.56 -33.19
N PRO A 28 -5.14 3.84 -32.52
CA PRO A 28 -5.51 2.58 -31.88
C PRO A 28 -6.70 2.84 -30.96
N THR A 29 -7.80 2.15 -31.20
CA THR A 29 -8.95 2.16 -30.29
C THR A 29 -8.45 1.65 -28.94
N GLU A 30 -8.62 2.46 -27.88
CA GLU A 30 -8.36 1.99 -26.52
C GLU A 30 -9.12 0.65 -26.32
N PRO A 31 -8.49 -0.36 -25.70
CA PRO A 31 -9.18 -1.61 -25.42
C PRO A 31 -10.44 -1.32 -24.59
N GLU A 32 -11.52 -2.02 -24.86
CA GLU A 32 -12.74 -1.93 -24.05
C GLU A 32 -12.42 -2.48 -22.65
N LEU A 33 -12.43 -1.61 -21.65
CA LEU A 33 -12.18 -1.94 -20.25
C LEU A 33 -13.50 -2.25 -19.56
N ASP A 34 -13.49 -3.25 -18.68
CA ASP A 34 -14.57 -3.41 -17.73
C ASP A 34 -14.62 -2.23 -16.74
N GLU A 35 -15.67 -2.17 -15.93
CA GLU A 35 -15.88 -1.06 -15.01
C GLU A 35 -14.74 -0.93 -13.99
N THR A 36 -14.28 -2.05 -13.43
CA THR A 36 -13.20 -2.05 -12.42
C THR A 36 -11.89 -1.50 -13.00
N ALA A 37 -11.50 -1.99 -14.17
CA ALA A 37 -10.29 -1.54 -14.84
C ALA A 37 -10.39 -0.06 -15.27
N ARG A 38 -11.58 0.39 -15.67
CA ARG A 38 -11.82 1.81 -16.00
C ARG A 38 -11.68 2.70 -14.77
N ILE A 39 -12.30 2.34 -13.65
CA ILE A 39 -12.21 3.11 -12.40
C ILE A 39 -10.76 3.13 -11.92
N ALA A 40 -10.06 1.98 -11.89
CA ALA A 40 -8.66 1.92 -11.48
C ALA A 40 -7.77 2.81 -12.36
N ARG A 41 -7.95 2.77 -13.70
CA ARG A 41 -7.25 3.64 -14.64
C ARG A 41 -7.51 5.11 -14.36
N ASP A 42 -8.76 5.47 -14.13
CA ASP A 42 -9.15 6.85 -13.91
C ASP A 42 -8.60 7.38 -12.57
N LEU A 43 -8.59 6.55 -11.51
CA LEU A 43 -7.94 6.88 -10.23
C LEU A 43 -6.42 7.04 -10.36
N ILE A 44 -5.74 6.17 -11.13
CA ILE A 44 -4.29 6.27 -11.38
C ILE A 44 -3.93 7.62 -12.02
N ARG A 45 -4.81 8.20 -12.83
CA ARG A 45 -4.58 9.48 -13.52
C ARG A 45 -4.56 10.69 -12.59
N PHE A 46 -5.01 10.56 -11.36
CA PHE A 46 -4.81 11.56 -10.32
C PHE A 46 -3.43 11.33 -9.67
N ASP A 47 -2.53 12.30 -9.83
CA ASP A 47 -1.23 12.31 -9.13
C ASP A 47 -1.44 12.74 -7.68
N THR A 48 -1.70 11.78 -6.83
CA THR A 48 -1.87 11.95 -5.39
C THR A 48 -0.60 11.63 -4.60
N SER A 49 0.57 11.93 -5.18
CA SER A 49 1.87 11.62 -4.57
C SER A 49 2.05 12.26 -3.19
N ASN A 50 2.33 11.41 -2.21
CA ASN A 50 2.66 11.78 -0.85
C ASN A 50 4.17 11.62 -0.62
N TYR A 51 4.87 12.74 -0.43
CA TYR A 51 6.33 12.78 -0.24
C TYR A 51 6.72 12.63 1.23
N GLY A 52 5.76 12.53 2.13
CA GLY A 52 5.98 12.59 3.57
C GLY A 52 6.47 13.96 4.06
N GLY A 53 6.63 14.09 5.38
CA GLY A 53 7.11 15.33 6.00
C GLY A 53 6.24 16.56 5.71
N GLY A 54 4.95 16.37 5.56
CA GLY A 54 3.96 17.43 5.28
C GLY A 54 3.95 17.91 3.82
N ARG A 55 4.54 17.16 2.89
CA ARG A 55 4.50 17.46 1.45
C ARG A 55 3.68 16.41 0.72
N SER A 56 2.63 16.84 0.04
CA SER A 56 1.78 15.98 -0.80
C SER A 56 1.18 16.81 -1.93
N ASN A 57 0.82 16.15 -3.03
CA ASN A 57 -0.03 16.76 -4.07
C ASN A 57 -1.51 16.82 -3.62
N GLY A 58 -1.87 16.06 -2.58
CA GLY A 58 -3.21 15.97 -2.02
C GLY A 58 -4.09 14.96 -2.73
N GLU A 59 -5.19 14.59 -2.08
CA GLU A 59 -6.15 13.59 -2.53
C GLU A 59 -7.46 14.19 -3.06
N ALA A 60 -7.63 15.52 -2.99
CA ALA A 60 -8.91 16.19 -3.23
C ALA A 60 -9.56 15.82 -4.57
N ASP A 61 -8.82 15.82 -5.69
CA ASP A 61 -9.36 15.50 -7.01
C ASP A 61 -9.81 14.02 -7.12
N ALA A 62 -9.05 13.10 -6.51
CA ALA A 62 -9.40 11.68 -6.44
C ALA A 62 -10.61 11.48 -5.52
N ALA A 63 -10.68 12.19 -4.40
CA ALA A 63 -11.79 12.17 -3.47
C ALA A 63 -13.10 12.69 -4.12
N GLU A 64 -13.04 13.77 -4.92
CA GLU A 64 -14.19 14.24 -5.70
C GLU A 64 -14.68 13.21 -6.72
N TYR A 65 -13.75 12.50 -7.38
CA TYR A 65 -14.11 11.41 -8.30
C TYR A 65 -14.84 10.29 -7.56
N VAL A 66 -14.33 9.85 -6.41
CA VAL A 66 -14.95 8.81 -5.58
C VAL A 66 -16.30 9.26 -5.05
N GLU A 67 -16.39 10.51 -4.54
CA GLU A 67 -17.65 11.10 -4.09
C GLU A 67 -18.72 11.06 -5.19
N ALA A 68 -18.37 11.48 -6.40
CA ALA A 68 -19.29 11.47 -7.52
C ALA A 68 -19.74 10.03 -7.86
N ALA A 69 -18.81 9.06 -7.90
CA ALA A 69 -19.14 7.67 -8.13
C ALA A 69 -20.10 7.08 -7.10
N LEU A 70 -19.88 7.39 -5.81
CA LEU A 70 -20.77 6.95 -4.72
C LEU A 70 -22.15 7.62 -4.79
N ARG A 71 -22.23 8.91 -5.15
CA ARG A 71 -23.49 9.62 -5.38
C ARG A 71 -24.28 9.06 -6.55
N ASP A 72 -23.61 8.67 -7.63
CA ASP A 72 -24.26 8.04 -8.79
C ASP A 72 -24.88 6.67 -8.43
N LEU A 73 -24.37 6.02 -7.37
CA LEU A 73 -24.95 4.81 -6.78
C LEU A 73 -26.11 5.10 -5.79
N GLY A 74 -26.44 6.37 -5.57
CA GLY A 74 -27.51 6.80 -4.65
C GLY A 74 -27.10 6.86 -3.18
N LEU A 75 -25.81 6.84 -2.90
CA LEU A 75 -25.27 6.97 -1.54
C LEU A 75 -25.07 8.46 -1.16
N GLU A 76 -24.88 8.72 0.11
CA GLU A 76 -24.60 10.05 0.68
C GLU A 76 -23.19 10.10 1.28
N PRO A 77 -22.13 10.16 0.44
CA PRO A 77 -20.75 10.25 0.93
C PRO A 77 -20.50 11.56 1.67
N GLN A 78 -19.61 11.50 2.65
CA GLN A 78 -19.13 12.63 3.43
C GLN A 78 -17.64 12.80 3.20
N LEU A 79 -17.21 14.04 2.96
CA LEU A 79 -15.80 14.40 2.81
C LEU A 79 -15.26 14.96 4.12
N PHE A 80 -14.05 14.51 4.46
CA PHE A 80 -13.35 14.95 5.67
C PHE A 80 -11.97 15.47 5.27
N GLU A 81 -11.80 16.78 5.36
CA GLU A 81 -10.54 17.46 5.05
C GLU A 81 -9.82 17.76 6.38
N SER A 82 -8.70 17.10 6.62
CA SER A 82 -7.89 17.30 7.84
C SER A 82 -6.96 18.50 7.71
N GLU A 83 -6.37 18.68 6.54
CA GLU A 83 -5.56 19.84 6.11
C GLU A 83 -5.87 20.12 4.63
N PRO A 84 -5.57 21.32 4.10
CA PRO A 84 -5.88 21.68 2.73
C PRO A 84 -5.41 20.63 1.72
N GLY A 85 -6.37 20.04 0.99
CA GLY A 85 -6.14 19.01 -0.01
C GLY A 85 -6.03 17.58 0.53
N ARG A 86 -5.99 17.36 1.85
CA ARG A 86 -5.91 16.03 2.49
C ARG A 86 -7.32 15.55 2.80
N VAL A 87 -7.97 14.95 1.81
CA VAL A 87 -9.41 14.64 1.81
C VAL A 87 -9.66 13.14 1.82
N SER A 88 -10.36 12.68 2.85
CA SER A 88 -10.90 11.31 2.94
C SER A 88 -12.40 11.31 2.61
N VAL A 89 -12.89 10.22 2.03
CA VAL A 89 -14.32 10.02 1.70
C VAL A 89 -14.87 8.85 2.50
N ILE A 90 -15.97 9.08 3.21
CA ILE A 90 -16.66 8.03 3.98
C ILE A 90 -18.11 7.94 3.51
N ALA A 91 -18.58 6.72 3.25
CA ALA A 91 -19.98 6.45 2.94
C ALA A 91 -20.50 5.23 3.71
N ARG A 92 -21.77 5.25 4.09
CA ARG A 92 -22.45 4.09 4.69
C ARG A 92 -23.39 3.46 3.67
N VAL A 93 -23.42 2.12 3.68
CA VAL A 93 -24.37 1.31 2.92
C VAL A 93 -25.17 0.48 3.89
N GLU A 94 -26.49 0.65 3.90
CA GLU A 94 -27.37 -0.12 4.76
C GLU A 94 -27.43 -1.59 4.33
N GLY A 95 -27.20 -2.48 5.26
CA GLY A 95 -27.28 -3.92 5.07
C GLY A 95 -28.71 -4.47 5.11
N ALA A 96 -28.83 -5.71 4.68
CA ALA A 96 -30.08 -6.47 4.77
C ALA A 96 -30.37 -6.98 6.20
N GLU A 97 -29.33 -7.19 7.02
CA GLU A 97 -29.37 -7.74 8.36
C GLU A 97 -28.81 -6.75 9.39
N PRO A 98 -29.55 -5.69 9.78
CA PRO A 98 -29.02 -4.60 10.62
C PRO A 98 -28.66 -5.06 12.06
N ALA A 99 -28.99 -6.29 12.44
CA ALA A 99 -28.59 -6.88 13.72
C ALA A 99 -27.15 -7.43 13.70
N LYS A 100 -26.57 -7.64 12.52
CA LYS A 100 -25.16 -8.01 12.38
C LYS A 100 -24.27 -6.80 12.64
N PRO A 101 -23.08 -6.98 13.26
CA PRO A 101 -22.08 -5.94 13.31
C PRO A 101 -21.68 -5.45 11.91
N GLY A 102 -21.42 -4.17 11.76
CA GLY A 102 -20.98 -3.60 10.50
C GLY A 102 -19.57 -4.05 10.10
N LEU A 103 -19.24 -3.91 8.82
CA LEU A 103 -17.93 -4.15 8.25
C LEU A 103 -17.37 -2.83 7.66
N VAL A 104 -16.15 -2.47 8.02
CA VAL A 104 -15.41 -1.41 7.33
C VAL A 104 -14.73 -2.02 6.10
N VAL A 105 -14.89 -1.38 4.95
CA VAL A 105 -14.16 -1.71 3.71
C VAL A 105 -13.44 -0.46 3.30
N HIS A 106 -12.11 -0.45 3.35
CA HIS A 106 -11.37 0.77 3.15
C HIS A 106 -10.13 0.61 2.28
N GLY A 107 -9.71 1.71 1.70
CA GLY A 107 -8.48 1.86 0.96
C GLY A 107 -7.97 3.29 1.09
N HIS A 108 -6.78 3.57 0.55
CA HIS A 108 -6.21 4.90 0.53
C HIS A 108 -6.08 5.46 -0.88
N LEU A 109 -6.19 6.79 -0.99
CA LEU A 109 -6.16 7.51 -2.27
C LEU A 109 -4.76 8.04 -2.62
N ASP A 110 -3.91 8.27 -1.62
CA ASP A 110 -2.53 8.71 -1.85
C ASP A 110 -1.64 7.57 -2.35
N VAL A 111 -0.51 7.92 -2.89
CA VAL A 111 0.50 6.98 -3.42
C VAL A 111 1.90 7.51 -3.14
N VAL A 112 2.91 6.63 -3.04
CA VAL A 112 4.29 7.08 -3.01
C VAL A 112 4.70 7.77 -4.31
N PRO A 113 5.66 8.72 -4.30
CA PRO A 113 6.11 9.41 -5.49
C PRO A 113 6.68 8.47 -6.56
N ALA A 114 6.52 8.84 -7.82
CA ALA A 114 7.13 8.18 -8.96
C ALA A 114 7.96 9.17 -9.77
N ASP A 115 9.20 8.79 -10.13
CA ASP A 115 10.03 9.56 -11.05
C ASP A 115 9.83 9.02 -12.49
N PRO A 116 9.16 9.75 -13.39
CA PRO A 116 8.88 9.30 -14.75
C PRO A 116 10.12 8.87 -15.53
N ALA A 117 11.31 9.41 -15.18
CA ALA A 117 12.56 9.05 -15.86
C ALA A 117 12.98 7.58 -15.65
N ASN A 118 12.45 6.93 -14.61
CA ASN A 118 12.75 5.56 -14.27
C ASN A 118 11.67 4.56 -14.76
N TRP A 119 10.54 5.06 -15.28
CA TRP A 119 9.41 4.23 -15.70
C TRP A 119 9.40 3.99 -17.21
N SER A 120 8.93 2.81 -17.63
CA SER A 120 8.74 2.47 -19.05
C SER A 120 7.46 3.04 -19.67
N VAL A 121 6.57 3.58 -18.84
CA VAL A 121 5.33 4.28 -19.19
C VAL A 121 5.19 5.53 -18.31
N ASP A 122 4.25 6.42 -18.64
CA ASP A 122 3.86 7.49 -17.72
C ASP A 122 3.25 6.88 -16.45
N PRO A 123 3.83 7.10 -15.24
CA PRO A 123 3.34 6.52 -14.00
C PRO A 123 1.91 6.96 -13.63
N PHE A 124 1.46 8.10 -14.13
CA PHE A 124 0.10 8.61 -13.92
C PHE A 124 -0.75 8.59 -15.20
N GLY A 125 -0.29 7.86 -16.23
CA GLY A 125 -1.02 7.72 -17.51
C GLY A 125 -2.19 6.74 -17.47
N GLY A 126 -2.18 5.78 -16.52
CA GLY A 126 -3.14 4.68 -16.51
C GLY A 126 -3.07 3.88 -17.81
N VAL A 127 -1.86 3.47 -18.19
CA VAL A 127 -1.60 2.85 -19.50
C VAL A 127 -2.04 1.39 -19.50
N VAL A 128 -2.85 1.02 -20.50
CA VAL A 128 -3.21 -0.39 -20.71
C VAL A 128 -2.30 -0.98 -21.79
N ARG A 129 -1.54 -2.01 -21.42
CA ARG A 129 -0.60 -2.68 -22.30
C ARG A 129 -0.46 -4.15 -21.91
N ASP A 130 -0.47 -5.03 -22.89
CA ASP A 130 -0.25 -6.48 -22.71
C ASP A 130 -1.18 -7.14 -21.67
N GLY A 131 -2.47 -6.73 -21.63
CA GLY A 131 -3.45 -7.24 -20.67
C GLY A 131 -3.27 -6.74 -19.23
N MET A 132 -2.40 -5.76 -19.02
CA MET A 132 -2.10 -5.14 -17.73
C MET A 132 -2.51 -3.66 -17.71
N LEU A 133 -2.94 -3.18 -16.55
CA LEU A 133 -3.06 -1.76 -16.24
C LEU A 133 -1.79 -1.32 -15.52
N TRP A 134 -1.07 -0.34 -16.08
CA TRP A 134 0.19 0.18 -15.60
C TRP A 134 0.00 1.57 -15.02
N GLY A 135 0.64 1.82 -13.88
CA GLY A 135 0.71 3.13 -13.25
C GLY A 135 0.96 3.03 -11.75
N ARG A 136 1.39 4.12 -11.15
CA ARG A 136 1.54 4.25 -9.70
C ARG A 136 0.16 4.16 -9.03
N GLY A 137 0.01 3.28 -8.04
CA GLY A 137 -1.27 2.94 -7.42
C GLY A 137 -2.00 1.77 -8.09
N ALA A 138 -1.44 1.16 -9.15
CA ALA A 138 -2.04 -0.03 -9.77
C ALA A 138 -2.01 -1.26 -8.84
N VAL A 139 -1.11 -1.27 -7.86
CA VAL A 139 -0.95 -2.31 -6.84
C VAL A 139 -1.23 -1.77 -5.44
N ASP A 140 -0.83 -0.53 -5.19
CA ASP A 140 -0.88 0.13 -3.88
C ASP A 140 -1.50 1.52 -4.00
N MET A 141 -2.85 1.71 -3.75
CA MET A 141 -3.83 0.60 -3.70
C MET A 141 -5.11 0.95 -4.50
N LYS A 142 -5.01 1.78 -5.53
CA LYS A 142 -6.15 2.22 -6.37
C LYS A 142 -6.87 1.07 -7.08
N ASN A 143 -6.21 -0.10 -7.23
CA ASN A 143 -6.83 -1.35 -7.64
C ASN A 143 -7.93 -1.79 -6.68
N MET A 144 -7.66 -1.73 -5.36
CA MET A 144 -8.65 -2.10 -4.34
C MET A 144 -9.79 -1.09 -4.28
N ASP A 145 -9.48 0.23 -4.35
CA ASP A 145 -10.50 1.28 -4.41
C ASP A 145 -11.47 1.05 -5.57
N ALA A 146 -10.94 0.69 -6.74
CA ALA A 146 -11.77 0.38 -7.91
C ALA A 146 -12.60 -0.90 -7.73
N MET A 147 -12.01 -1.95 -7.14
CA MET A 147 -12.73 -3.20 -6.85
C MET A 147 -13.85 -2.96 -5.84
N MET A 148 -13.63 -2.13 -4.80
CA MET A 148 -14.64 -1.75 -3.81
C MET A 148 -15.81 -1.02 -4.47
N LEU A 149 -15.53 0.03 -5.27
CA LEU A 149 -16.56 0.81 -5.96
C LEU A 149 -17.39 -0.07 -6.91
N THR A 150 -16.72 -0.95 -7.66
CA THR A 150 -17.41 -1.86 -8.60
C THR A 150 -18.26 -2.87 -7.83
N ALA A 151 -17.72 -3.52 -6.80
CA ALA A 151 -18.43 -4.55 -6.04
C ALA A 151 -19.69 -4.01 -5.38
N VAL A 152 -19.59 -2.86 -4.70
CA VAL A 152 -20.74 -2.18 -4.08
C VAL A 152 -21.71 -1.68 -5.13
N GLY A 153 -21.21 -1.11 -6.24
CA GLY A 153 -22.02 -0.66 -7.34
C GLY A 153 -22.86 -1.79 -7.97
N ASP A 154 -22.28 -2.97 -8.14
CA ASP A 154 -22.98 -4.14 -8.68
C ASP A 154 -24.11 -4.62 -7.75
N ILE A 155 -23.88 -4.63 -6.42
CA ILE A 155 -24.91 -4.95 -5.45
C ILE A 155 -26.07 -3.97 -5.54
N LEU A 156 -25.79 -2.67 -5.49
CA LEU A 156 -26.83 -1.64 -5.47
C LEU A 156 -27.61 -1.54 -6.78
N ARG A 157 -26.94 -1.64 -7.92
CA ARG A 157 -27.58 -1.64 -9.26
C ARG A 157 -28.45 -2.87 -9.50
N ALA A 158 -28.12 -4.00 -8.86
CA ALA A 158 -29.01 -5.18 -8.87
C ALA A 158 -30.25 -4.99 -7.99
N GLY A 159 -30.38 -3.89 -7.25
CA GLY A 159 -31.44 -3.66 -6.26
C GLY A 159 -31.26 -4.50 -5.02
N GLU A 160 -30.08 -5.05 -4.80
CA GLU A 160 -29.71 -5.84 -3.63
C GLU A 160 -29.12 -4.94 -2.53
N ARG A 161 -28.94 -5.52 -1.33
CA ARG A 161 -28.23 -4.90 -0.22
C ARG A 161 -27.07 -5.82 0.19
N PRO A 162 -25.96 -5.29 0.70
CA PRO A 162 -24.95 -6.12 1.36
C PRO A 162 -25.58 -6.84 2.56
N ALA A 163 -25.00 -7.96 3.00
CA ALA A 163 -25.58 -8.73 4.10
C ALA A 163 -25.63 -7.93 5.41
N ARG A 164 -24.62 -7.10 5.67
CA ARG A 164 -24.49 -6.23 6.85
C ARG A 164 -24.24 -4.78 6.45
N ASP A 165 -24.36 -3.86 7.38
CA ASP A 165 -23.97 -2.46 7.15
C ASP A 165 -22.50 -2.37 6.76
N LEU A 166 -22.20 -1.58 5.72
CA LEU A 166 -20.84 -1.29 5.33
C LEU A 166 -20.48 0.17 5.66
N VAL A 167 -19.25 0.36 6.11
CA VAL A 167 -18.60 1.68 6.15
C VAL A 167 -17.51 1.64 5.08
N LEU A 168 -17.73 2.37 3.98
CA LEU A 168 -16.75 2.53 2.91
C LEU A 168 -15.84 3.68 3.26
N GLY A 169 -14.53 3.46 3.27
CA GLY A 169 -13.51 4.47 3.53
C GLY A 169 -12.52 4.57 2.37
N PHE A 170 -12.35 5.77 1.82
CA PHE A 170 -11.29 6.10 0.87
C PHE A 170 -10.44 7.18 1.53
N LEU A 171 -9.29 6.77 2.05
CA LEU A 171 -8.57 7.51 3.07
C LEU A 171 -7.41 8.30 2.47
N ALA A 172 -7.03 9.38 3.11
CA ALA A 172 -5.85 10.16 2.78
C ALA A 172 -4.66 9.72 3.64
N ASP A 173 -3.42 10.03 3.20
CA ASP A 173 -2.21 10.06 4.02
C ASP A 173 -1.67 8.71 4.52
N GLU A 174 -2.14 7.59 4.00
CA GLU A 174 -1.67 6.28 4.44
C GLU A 174 -0.15 6.15 4.27
N GLU A 175 0.37 6.53 3.11
CA GLU A 175 1.78 6.45 2.71
C GLU A 175 2.75 7.29 3.59
N ALA A 176 2.21 8.15 4.44
CA ALA A 176 2.96 8.91 5.45
C ALA A 176 2.56 8.55 6.90
N GLY A 177 1.84 7.44 7.09
CA GLY A 177 1.44 6.90 8.38
C GLY A 177 0.04 7.28 8.84
N GLY A 178 -0.84 7.73 7.93
CA GLY A 178 -2.28 7.93 8.15
C GLY A 178 -2.66 9.02 9.15
N VAL A 179 -1.71 9.87 9.56
CA VAL A 179 -1.95 10.88 10.61
C VAL A 179 -3.04 11.86 10.21
N LEU A 180 -3.05 12.27 8.94
CA LEU A 180 -4.03 13.20 8.37
C LEU A 180 -5.22 12.47 7.72
N GLY A 181 -5.25 11.15 7.73
CA GLY A 181 -6.30 10.28 7.21
C GLY A 181 -6.99 9.47 8.30
N SER A 182 -6.66 8.18 8.39
CA SER A 182 -7.30 7.23 9.31
C SER A 182 -7.20 7.64 10.78
N HIS A 183 -6.03 8.06 11.25
CA HIS A 183 -5.86 8.52 12.64
C HIS A 183 -6.67 9.78 12.94
N PHE A 184 -6.74 10.73 12.00
CA PHE A 184 -7.59 11.91 12.14
C PHE A 184 -9.07 11.51 12.27
N LEU A 185 -9.56 10.61 11.41
CA LEU A 185 -10.95 10.15 11.45
C LEU A 185 -11.28 9.38 12.72
N VAL A 186 -10.42 8.47 13.15
CA VAL A 186 -10.62 7.70 14.38
C VAL A 186 -10.63 8.59 15.61
N LYS A 187 -9.80 9.63 15.64
CA LYS A 187 -9.70 10.54 16.77
C LYS A 187 -10.81 11.58 16.81
N GLU A 188 -11.08 12.25 15.70
CA GLU A 188 -12.00 13.41 15.66
C GLU A 188 -13.45 12.99 15.28
N HIS A 189 -13.60 11.87 14.56
CA HIS A 189 -14.88 11.38 14.04
C HIS A 189 -15.15 9.91 14.31
N PRO A 190 -14.89 9.36 15.53
CA PRO A 190 -15.01 7.92 15.81
C PRO A 190 -16.41 7.34 15.51
N GLY A 191 -17.46 8.17 15.64
CA GLY A 191 -18.84 7.76 15.35
C GLY A 191 -19.10 7.34 13.89
N LEU A 192 -18.18 7.62 12.96
CA LEU A 192 -18.28 7.13 11.58
C LEU A 192 -18.22 5.60 11.51
N PHE A 193 -17.56 4.97 12.48
CA PHE A 193 -17.31 3.55 12.55
C PHE A 193 -18.23 2.82 13.55
N ASP A 194 -19.22 3.52 14.11
CA ASP A 194 -20.15 2.95 15.08
C ASP A 194 -20.84 1.67 14.55
N GLY A 195 -20.79 0.63 15.36
CA GLY A 195 -21.37 -0.68 15.05
C GLY A 195 -20.48 -1.61 14.22
N ALA A 196 -19.36 -1.13 13.67
CA ALA A 196 -18.39 -1.98 12.99
C ALA A 196 -17.48 -2.69 14.00
N THR A 197 -17.16 -3.95 13.72
CA THR A 197 -16.26 -4.77 14.55
C THR A 197 -15.09 -5.35 13.78
N GLU A 198 -15.17 -5.34 12.46
CA GLU A 198 -14.18 -5.90 11.56
C GLU A 198 -13.95 -4.96 10.38
N ALA A 199 -12.77 -5.06 9.78
CA ALA A 199 -12.38 -4.30 8.60
C ALA A 199 -11.64 -5.19 7.59
N ILE A 200 -11.81 -4.89 6.29
CA ILE A 200 -10.98 -5.41 5.20
C ILE A 200 -10.36 -4.26 4.43
N SER A 201 -9.10 -4.43 4.04
CA SER A 201 -8.32 -3.44 3.30
C SER A 201 -7.28 -4.12 2.41
N GLU A 202 -6.23 -3.42 2.12
CA GLU A 202 -5.11 -3.75 1.25
C GLU A 202 -4.19 -4.89 1.75
N VAL A 203 -3.15 -5.13 0.98
CA VAL A 203 -1.94 -5.95 1.27
C VAL A 203 -2.28 -7.37 1.71
N GLY A 204 -3.29 -7.98 1.10
CA GLY A 204 -3.68 -9.37 1.28
C GLY A 204 -4.69 -9.77 0.23
N GLY A 205 -5.17 -11.01 0.26
CA GLY A 205 -6.12 -11.53 -0.72
C GLY A 205 -5.49 -11.89 -2.09
N TYR A 206 -4.28 -11.50 -2.38
CA TYR A 206 -3.60 -11.89 -3.62
C TYR A 206 -3.04 -13.30 -3.56
N SER A 207 -2.98 -13.96 -4.74
CA SER A 207 -2.45 -15.31 -4.83
C SER A 207 -0.92 -15.35 -4.90
N THR A 208 -0.34 -16.40 -4.31
CA THR A 208 1.04 -16.84 -4.44
C THR A 208 1.09 -18.35 -4.72
N PHE A 209 2.27 -18.88 -5.00
CA PHE A 209 2.42 -20.30 -5.30
C PHE A 209 3.38 -20.96 -4.30
N ILE A 210 2.95 -22.09 -3.75
CA ILE A 210 3.75 -22.94 -2.89
C ILE A 210 3.89 -24.27 -3.58
N ASP A 211 5.10 -24.58 -4.04
CA ASP A 211 5.42 -25.78 -4.82
C ASP A 211 4.47 -25.96 -6.03
N GLY A 212 4.23 -24.89 -6.80
CA GLY A 212 3.33 -24.87 -7.95
C GLY A 212 1.83 -24.88 -7.61
N ARG A 213 1.45 -24.89 -6.33
CA ARG A 213 0.06 -24.87 -5.88
C ARG A 213 -0.33 -23.45 -5.52
N ARG A 214 -1.34 -22.89 -6.23
CA ARG A 214 -1.88 -21.56 -5.90
C ARG A 214 -2.47 -21.54 -4.50
N SER A 215 -2.15 -20.48 -3.76
CA SER A 215 -2.64 -20.20 -2.41
C SER A 215 -2.90 -18.71 -2.30
N TYR A 216 -3.79 -18.28 -1.41
CA TYR A 216 -4.08 -16.85 -1.16
C TYR A 216 -3.54 -16.44 0.20
N LEU A 217 -2.93 -15.26 0.26
CA LEU A 217 -2.42 -14.70 1.51
C LEU A 217 -3.47 -13.76 2.12
N LEU A 218 -3.93 -14.05 3.33
CA LEU A 218 -4.77 -13.15 4.12
C LEU A 218 -3.89 -12.45 5.16
N GLN A 219 -3.76 -11.13 5.09
CA GLN A 219 -3.01 -10.40 6.09
C GLN A 219 -3.81 -10.35 7.39
N THR A 220 -3.21 -10.85 8.47
CA THR A 220 -3.83 -10.95 9.80
C THR A 220 -2.96 -10.31 10.89
N GLY A 221 -1.87 -9.68 10.53
CA GLY A 221 -1.02 -8.99 11.47
C GLY A 221 -0.07 -8.01 10.79
N GLU A 222 0.42 -7.05 11.56
CA GLU A 222 1.32 -6.01 11.10
C GLU A 222 2.41 -5.76 12.12
N LYS A 223 3.63 -5.55 11.67
CA LYS A 223 4.72 -5.16 12.56
C LYS A 223 4.51 -3.76 13.12
N ALA A 224 5.04 -3.55 14.31
CA ALA A 224 5.22 -2.20 14.81
C ALA A 224 6.31 -1.47 14.03
N LEU A 225 6.13 -0.16 13.89
CA LEU A 225 7.05 0.75 13.24
C LEU A 225 7.70 1.66 14.28
N ILE A 226 9.03 1.79 14.22
CA ILE A 226 9.77 2.74 15.03
C ILE A 226 10.81 3.42 14.15
N TRP A 227 10.68 4.72 13.97
CA TRP A 227 11.73 5.52 13.35
C TRP A 227 12.55 6.22 14.39
N ILE A 228 13.85 6.02 14.35
CA ILE A 228 14.78 6.68 15.25
C ILE A 228 15.80 7.52 14.48
N LYS A 229 16.22 8.60 15.12
CA LYS A 229 17.37 9.37 14.71
C LYS A 229 18.52 9.07 15.67
N LEU A 230 19.66 8.71 15.10
CA LEU A 230 20.92 8.57 15.79
C LEU A 230 21.72 9.85 15.64
N ARG A 231 22.27 10.35 16.72
CA ARG A 231 23.15 11.52 16.71
C ARG A 231 24.43 11.23 17.49
N ALA A 232 25.55 11.28 16.80
CA ALA A 232 26.88 11.24 17.42
C ALA A 232 27.46 12.64 17.53
N ARG A 233 28.09 12.93 18.66
CA ARG A 233 28.83 14.17 18.89
C ARG A 233 30.33 13.90 18.97
N GLY A 234 31.12 14.89 18.59
CA GLY A 234 32.57 14.81 18.61
C GLY A 234 33.24 16.16 18.69
N THR A 235 34.54 16.17 18.49
CA THR A 235 35.35 17.38 18.46
C THR A 235 35.54 17.84 17.01
N ALA A 236 35.10 19.06 16.70
CA ALA A 236 35.38 19.66 15.41
C ALA A 236 36.83 20.03 15.27
N GLY A 237 37.38 19.93 14.06
CA GLY A 237 38.78 20.31 13.85
C GLY A 237 39.25 20.19 12.41
N HIS A 238 40.54 20.57 12.21
CA HIS A 238 41.16 20.43 10.90
C HIS A 238 41.52 18.96 10.63
N GLY A 239 41.19 18.45 9.44
CA GLY A 239 41.37 17.04 9.07
C GLY A 239 42.80 16.49 9.14
N SER A 240 43.83 17.33 9.32
CA SER A 240 45.20 16.89 9.57
C SER A 240 45.52 16.60 11.05
N GLN A 241 44.59 16.90 11.96
CA GLN A 241 44.80 16.69 13.40
C GLN A 241 44.37 15.28 13.80
N MET A 242 44.98 14.73 14.84
CA MET A 242 44.52 13.51 15.48
C MET A 242 43.37 13.88 16.42
N ILE A 243 42.15 13.56 16.00
CA ILE A 243 40.91 13.80 16.75
C ILE A 243 40.37 12.47 17.26
N GLU A 244 40.45 12.24 18.59
CA GLU A 244 40.00 11.00 19.19
C GLU A 244 38.48 10.87 19.20
N ALA A 245 37.75 11.97 19.46
CA ALA A 245 36.29 11.99 19.47
C ALA A 245 35.74 12.44 18.12
N ASN A 246 35.76 11.57 17.13
CA ASN A 246 35.24 11.85 15.79
C ASN A 246 33.77 11.41 15.67
N ALA A 247 32.86 12.37 15.48
CA ALA A 247 31.43 12.11 15.38
C ALA A 247 31.07 11.16 14.20
N VAL A 248 31.77 11.30 13.07
CA VAL A 248 31.53 10.47 11.87
C VAL A 248 31.88 9.02 12.14
N THR A 249 33.05 8.76 12.80
CA THR A 249 33.47 7.39 13.13
C THR A 249 32.51 6.73 14.11
N ARG A 250 32.13 7.43 15.18
CA ARG A 250 31.16 6.91 16.17
C ARG A 250 29.82 6.56 15.53
N LEU A 251 29.28 7.45 14.68
CA LEU A 251 28.02 7.18 14.01
C LEU A 251 28.15 6.00 13.04
N ALA A 252 29.24 5.94 12.26
CA ALA A 252 29.47 4.86 11.30
C ALA A 252 29.53 3.48 11.99
N GLU A 253 30.15 3.40 13.17
CA GLU A 253 30.18 2.18 13.99
C GLU A 253 28.76 1.77 14.45
N ALA A 254 27.96 2.70 14.98
CA ALA A 254 26.59 2.46 15.39
C ALA A 254 25.72 2.00 14.21
N VAL A 255 25.79 2.68 13.08
CA VAL A 255 25.08 2.33 11.85
C VAL A 255 25.47 0.94 11.35
N ALA A 256 26.79 0.63 11.36
CA ALA A 256 27.27 -0.68 10.94
C ALA A 256 26.82 -1.82 11.87
N VAL A 257 26.76 -1.58 13.18
CA VAL A 257 26.23 -2.54 14.16
C VAL A 257 24.78 -2.82 13.89
N LEU A 258 23.93 -1.81 13.77
CA LEU A 258 22.50 -1.99 13.53
C LEU A 258 22.21 -2.60 12.16
N GLY A 259 22.90 -2.16 11.11
CA GLY A 259 22.70 -2.69 9.75
C GLY A 259 23.17 -4.13 9.56
N ARG A 260 23.99 -4.67 10.48
CA ARG A 260 24.46 -6.07 10.47
C ARG A 260 23.78 -6.93 11.53
N GLN A 261 22.97 -6.32 12.40
CA GLN A 261 22.28 -7.05 13.46
C GLN A 261 21.39 -8.13 12.87
N GLN A 262 21.60 -9.37 13.35
CA GLN A 262 20.75 -10.49 13.02
C GLN A 262 19.77 -10.75 14.16
N TRP A 263 18.56 -10.26 13.99
CA TRP A 263 17.50 -10.48 14.95
C TRP A 263 17.04 -11.94 14.94
N PRO A 264 16.76 -12.53 16.11
CA PRO A 264 16.24 -13.89 16.17
C PRO A 264 14.87 -13.99 15.50
N ILE A 265 14.53 -15.20 15.04
CA ILE A 265 13.17 -15.53 14.64
C ILE A 265 12.28 -15.48 15.89
N VAL A 266 11.17 -14.78 15.78
CA VAL A 266 10.11 -14.73 16.78
C VAL A 266 8.81 -15.08 16.08
N LEU A 267 8.27 -16.25 16.40
CA LEU A 267 7.01 -16.71 15.82
C LEU A 267 5.86 -16.16 16.65
N THR A 268 4.93 -15.50 15.95
CA THR A 268 3.62 -15.10 16.46
C THR A 268 2.59 -16.18 16.13
N ASP A 269 1.34 -16.00 16.56
CA ASP A 269 0.26 -16.92 16.19
C ASP A 269 0.06 -16.95 14.66
N THR A 270 0.08 -15.78 14.02
CA THR A 270 -0.02 -15.64 12.56
C THR A 270 1.11 -16.37 11.82
N THR A 271 2.37 -16.11 12.21
CA THR A 271 3.52 -16.72 11.53
C THR A 271 3.63 -18.21 11.81
N THR A 272 3.22 -18.67 13.00
CA THR A 272 3.13 -20.10 13.32
C THR A 272 2.09 -20.80 12.45
N ALA A 273 0.91 -20.21 12.30
CA ALA A 273 -0.15 -20.75 11.45
C ALA A 273 0.27 -20.76 9.97
N LEU A 274 0.93 -19.69 9.48
CA LEU A 274 1.48 -19.65 8.12
C LEU A 274 2.44 -20.81 7.86
N LEU A 275 3.44 -21.00 8.74
CA LEU A 275 4.44 -22.07 8.57
C LEU A 275 3.80 -23.45 8.64
N GLY A 276 2.79 -23.64 9.50
CA GLY A 276 2.02 -24.88 9.59
C GLY A 276 1.29 -25.20 8.28
N GLU A 277 0.64 -24.20 7.67
CA GLU A 277 -0.06 -24.37 6.39
C GLU A 277 0.91 -24.60 5.23
N VAL A 278 2.06 -23.90 5.18
CA VAL A 278 3.10 -24.15 4.19
C VAL A 278 3.63 -25.58 4.31
N ALA A 279 3.94 -26.04 5.53
CA ALA A 279 4.40 -27.41 5.78
C ALA A 279 3.35 -28.46 5.36
N ARG A 280 2.06 -28.20 5.64
CA ARG A 280 0.95 -29.06 5.21
C ARG A 280 0.84 -29.16 3.68
N ILE A 281 1.02 -28.04 2.96
CA ILE A 281 1.00 -28.03 1.49
C ILE A 281 2.17 -28.83 0.92
N LEU A 282 3.34 -28.74 1.56
CA LEU A 282 4.57 -29.43 1.16
C LEU A 282 4.63 -30.89 1.61
N ASP A 283 3.67 -31.37 2.42
CA ASP A 283 3.65 -32.71 3.04
C ASP A 283 4.94 -32.98 3.87
N VAL A 284 5.34 -32.00 4.70
CA VAL A 284 6.50 -32.10 5.59
C VAL A 284 6.10 -31.82 7.04
N ASP A 285 6.90 -32.31 8.00
CA ASP A 285 6.72 -31.95 9.42
C ASP A 285 7.30 -30.56 9.67
N VAL A 286 6.45 -29.63 10.15
CA VAL A 286 6.84 -28.24 10.46
C VAL A 286 7.96 -28.16 11.50
N HIS A 287 8.11 -29.17 12.36
CA HIS A 287 9.15 -29.21 13.41
C HIS A 287 10.51 -29.75 12.88
N GLU A 288 10.52 -30.40 11.73
CA GLU A 288 11.74 -30.93 11.12
C GLU A 288 12.38 -30.00 10.09
N VAL A 289 11.65 -28.95 9.65
CA VAL A 289 12.12 -27.99 8.64
C VAL A 289 12.28 -26.60 9.28
N ALA A 290 13.43 -25.96 9.02
CA ALA A 290 13.68 -24.62 9.56
C ALA A 290 12.67 -23.61 9.01
N PRO A 291 12.18 -22.63 9.83
CA PRO A 291 11.22 -21.63 9.38
C PRO A 291 11.66 -20.87 8.12
N ASP A 292 12.93 -20.44 8.04
CA ASP A 292 13.47 -19.76 6.85
C ASP A 292 13.41 -20.67 5.59
N GLU A 293 13.55 -21.99 5.73
CA GLU A 293 13.47 -22.94 4.62
C GLU A 293 12.03 -23.11 4.12
N LEU A 294 11.06 -23.17 5.04
CA LEU A 294 9.63 -23.17 4.68
C LEU A 294 9.25 -21.91 3.93
N VAL A 295 9.71 -20.74 4.39
CA VAL A 295 9.45 -19.45 3.71
C VAL A 295 10.02 -19.42 2.30
N LEU A 296 11.18 -20.01 2.05
CA LEU A 296 11.76 -20.07 0.69
C LEU A 296 10.87 -20.82 -0.32
N ARG A 297 9.90 -21.61 0.16
CA ARG A 297 8.93 -22.35 -0.67
C ARG A 297 7.65 -21.56 -0.98
N THR A 298 7.53 -20.31 -0.50
CA THR A 298 6.34 -19.46 -0.71
C THR A 298 6.39 -18.65 -2.03
N GLY A 299 7.07 -19.16 -3.04
CA GLY A 299 7.12 -18.59 -4.39
C GLY A 299 7.70 -17.16 -4.42
N THR A 300 7.05 -16.26 -5.12
CA THR A 300 7.44 -14.84 -5.24
C THR A 300 7.26 -14.07 -3.92
N ALA A 301 6.35 -14.51 -3.04
CA ALA A 301 6.12 -13.89 -1.75
C ALA A 301 7.25 -14.14 -0.71
N LYS A 302 8.21 -15.03 -0.98
CA LYS A 302 9.28 -15.42 -0.03
C LYS A 302 10.08 -14.25 0.54
N GLY A 303 10.40 -13.25 -0.30
CA GLY A 303 11.17 -12.07 0.11
C GLY A 303 10.39 -11.20 1.11
N PHE A 304 9.12 -11.06 0.87
CA PHE A 304 8.18 -10.31 1.67
C PHE A 304 7.90 -11.02 3.02
N ILE A 305 7.57 -12.32 2.98
CA ILE A 305 7.26 -13.13 4.16
C ILE A 305 8.50 -13.33 5.05
N ARG A 306 9.71 -13.45 4.48
CA ARG A 306 10.92 -13.65 5.29
C ARG A 306 11.15 -12.52 6.31
N GLY A 307 10.84 -11.29 5.92
CA GLY A 307 10.90 -10.13 6.80
C GLY A 307 9.95 -10.25 7.99
N SER A 308 8.81 -10.93 7.84
CA SER A 308 7.78 -11.03 8.88
C SER A 308 8.11 -11.99 10.03
N LEU A 309 9.17 -12.79 9.91
CA LEU A 309 9.58 -13.73 10.98
C LEU A 309 10.47 -13.10 12.05
N ARG A 310 10.96 -11.88 11.89
CA ARG A 310 11.91 -11.25 12.79
C ARG A 310 11.86 -9.73 12.74
N THR A 311 12.37 -9.09 13.77
CA THR A 311 12.64 -7.65 13.74
C THR A 311 13.64 -7.31 12.62
N THR A 312 13.51 -6.13 12.03
CA THR A 312 14.49 -5.58 11.09
C THR A 312 14.91 -4.19 11.51
N THR A 313 16.20 -3.87 11.32
CA THR A 313 16.76 -2.54 11.57
C THR A 313 17.52 -2.11 10.34
N ASN A 314 16.99 -1.10 9.65
CA ASN A 314 17.55 -0.61 8.38
C ASN A 314 17.96 0.85 8.51
N PRO A 315 19.27 1.17 8.54
CA PRO A 315 19.73 2.55 8.37
C PRO A 315 19.33 3.04 6.97
N THR A 316 18.61 4.18 6.92
CA THR A 316 18.03 4.70 5.68
C THR A 316 18.66 6.00 5.21
N MET A 317 19.14 6.83 6.14
CA MET A 317 19.78 8.10 5.83
C MET A 317 21.02 8.29 6.69
N LEU A 318 22.05 8.95 6.13
CA LEU A 318 23.27 9.30 6.86
C LEU A 318 23.75 10.68 6.40
N THR A 319 23.96 11.58 7.34
CA THR A 319 24.42 12.95 7.08
C THR A 319 25.56 13.31 8.01
N ALA A 320 26.71 13.74 7.42
CA ALA A 320 27.86 14.16 8.21
C ALA A 320 28.78 15.07 7.40
N GLY A 321 29.30 16.14 8.04
CA GLY A 321 30.29 17.03 7.47
C GLY A 321 29.79 17.89 6.32
N TYR A 322 30.60 18.86 5.90
CA TYR A 322 30.28 19.79 4.81
C TYR A 322 31.50 20.10 3.95
N LYS A 323 32.69 19.70 4.37
CA LYS A 323 33.96 19.98 3.65
C LYS A 323 34.99 18.90 3.95
N HIS A 324 35.69 18.43 2.94
CA HIS A 324 36.62 17.30 2.99
C HIS A 324 37.78 17.42 3.96
N ASN A 325 38.18 18.64 4.35
CA ASN A 325 39.31 18.90 5.27
C ASN A 325 38.87 19.40 6.67
N VAL A 326 37.59 19.24 7.00
CA VAL A 326 37.00 19.62 8.30
C VAL A 326 36.37 18.39 8.92
N VAL A 327 36.79 18.06 10.15
CA VAL A 327 36.09 17.05 10.99
C VAL A 327 34.87 17.72 11.62
N PRO A 328 33.65 17.25 11.37
CA PRO A 328 32.45 17.84 11.98
C PRO A 328 32.31 17.44 13.45
N ASP A 329 31.61 18.29 14.21
CA ASP A 329 31.26 18.02 15.60
C ASP A 329 30.00 17.17 15.77
N THR A 330 29.25 16.97 14.71
CA THR A 330 27.98 16.22 14.72
C THR A 330 27.83 15.38 13.45
N ALA A 331 27.26 14.19 13.61
CA ALA A 331 26.83 13.31 12.53
C ALA A 331 25.49 12.68 12.89
N GLU A 332 24.59 12.50 11.92
CA GLU A 332 23.24 12.00 12.12
C GLU A 332 22.92 10.86 11.14
N ALA A 333 22.10 9.90 11.60
CA ALA A 333 21.52 8.86 10.75
C ALA A 333 20.06 8.63 11.14
N LEU A 334 19.25 8.19 10.16
CA LEU A 334 17.89 7.69 10.40
C LEU A 334 17.89 6.17 10.24
N VAL A 335 17.12 5.52 11.10
CA VAL A 335 16.96 4.05 11.10
C VAL A 335 15.49 3.73 11.13
N ASP A 336 15.04 2.89 10.19
CA ASP A 336 13.72 2.26 10.15
C ASP A 336 13.81 0.93 10.91
N ILE A 337 13.01 0.79 11.94
CA ILE A 337 12.88 -0.44 12.74
C ILE A 337 11.48 -0.98 12.57
N ARG A 338 11.38 -2.25 12.16
CA ARG A 338 10.12 -2.98 12.10
C ARG A 338 10.19 -4.13 13.08
N CYS A 339 9.46 -4.05 14.17
CA CYS A 339 9.52 -5.07 15.22
C CYS A 339 8.22 -5.89 15.31
N MET A 340 8.36 -7.09 15.87
CA MET A 340 7.22 -7.98 16.08
C MET A 340 6.23 -7.32 17.04
N PRO A 341 4.92 -7.57 16.90
CA PRO A 341 3.90 -7.01 17.79
C PRO A 341 4.25 -7.24 19.28
N GLY A 342 4.13 -6.19 20.09
CA GLY A 342 4.38 -6.23 21.53
C GLY A 342 5.86 -6.27 21.95
N GLN A 343 6.82 -6.13 21.01
CA GLN A 343 8.25 -6.14 21.31
C GLN A 343 8.92 -4.77 21.24
N GLU A 344 8.17 -3.71 21.05
CA GLU A 344 8.65 -2.36 20.76
C GLU A 344 9.66 -1.87 21.82
N ALA A 345 9.29 -2.00 23.11
CA ALA A 345 10.16 -1.56 24.22
C ALA A 345 11.44 -2.41 24.34
N ALA A 346 11.32 -3.72 24.12
CA ALA A 346 12.47 -4.64 24.20
C ALA A 346 13.45 -4.38 23.06
N VAL A 347 12.95 -4.14 21.85
CA VAL A 347 13.79 -3.84 20.68
C VAL A 347 14.51 -2.51 20.85
N LEU A 348 13.85 -1.46 21.35
CA LEU A 348 14.52 -0.18 21.64
C LEU A 348 15.61 -0.31 22.72
N ALA A 349 15.37 -1.12 23.75
CA ALA A 349 16.37 -1.40 24.78
C ALA A 349 17.59 -2.13 24.20
N GLU A 350 17.36 -3.12 23.32
CA GLU A 350 18.46 -3.85 22.65
C GLU A 350 19.23 -2.95 21.69
N VAL A 351 18.55 -2.11 20.91
CA VAL A 351 19.18 -1.11 20.03
C VAL A 351 20.11 -0.20 20.85
N ARG A 352 19.64 0.29 21.99
CA ARG A 352 20.47 1.12 22.90
C ARG A 352 21.68 0.36 23.41
N ALA A 353 21.50 -0.90 23.81
CA ALA A 353 22.60 -1.74 24.28
C ALA A 353 23.65 -2.00 23.19
N LEU A 354 23.21 -2.18 21.96
CA LEU A 354 24.10 -2.46 20.82
C LEU A 354 24.97 -1.26 20.42
N ILE A 355 24.43 -0.03 20.44
CA ILE A 355 25.16 1.16 19.98
C ILE A 355 25.89 1.90 21.11
N GLY A 356 25.56 1.60 22.39
CA GLY A 356 26.18 2.23 23.57
C GLY A 356 25.75 3.68 23.78
N ASP A 357 26.36 4.31 24.79
CA ASP A 357 25.97 5.65 25.27
C ASP A 357 26.58 6.81 24.48
N ASP A 358 27.53 6.54 23.60
CA ASP A 358 28.21 7.58 22.81
C ASP A 358 27.37 8.13 21.64
N VAL A 359 26.21 7.52 21.39
CA VAL A 359 25.25 7.91 20.34
C VAL A 359 23.89 8.16 20.96
N GLU A 360 23.39 9.38 20.81
CA GLU A 360 22.05 9.79 21.23
C GLU A 360 21.00 9.13 20.33
N ILE A 361 19.89 8.62 20.94
CA ILE A 361 18.72 8.11 20.22
C ILE A 361 17.55 9.06 20.47
N GLU A 362 17.00 9.59 19.38
CA GLU A 362 15.75 10.33 19.36
C GLU A 362 14.69 9.49 18.63
N THR A 363 13.58 9.16 19.30
CA THR A 363 12.45 8.49 18.65
C THR A 363 11.66 9.53 17.87
N MET A 364 11.55 9.36 16.56
CA MET A 364 10.88 10.27 15.63
C MET A 364 9.41 9.92 15.46
N HIS A 365 9.12 8.62 15.39
CA HIS A 365 7.79 8.08 15.18
C HIS A 365 7.70 6.68 15.77
N THR A 366 6.52 6.35 16.29
CA THR A 366 6.19 4.97 16.70
C THR A 366 4.76 4.68 16.30
N ASP A 367 4.56 3.47 15.78
CA ASP A 367 3.24 2.94 15.54
C ASP A 367 3.16 1.49 16.04
N ILE A 368 1.96 1.07 16.45
CA ILE A 368 1.74 -0.21 17.10
C ILE A 368 1.89 -1.38 16.14
N GLY A 369 2.36 -2.52 16.66
CA GLY A 369 2.15 -3.81 16.00
C GLY A 369 0.79 -4.37 16.37
N LEU A 370 0.14 -5.05 15.45
CA LEU A 370 -1.15 -5.70 15.70
C LEU A 370 -1.18 -7.13 15.16
N GLU A 371 -2.04 -7.93 15.73
CA GLU A 371 -2.31 -9.28 15.28
C GLU A 371 -3.78 -9.60 15.51
N THR A 372 -4.45 -10.03 14.44
CA THR A 372 -5.86 -10.42 14.44
C THR A 372 -5.95 -11.93 14.25
N PRO A 373 -6.81 -12.67 14.98
CA PRO A 373 -6.88 -14.11 14.86
C PRO A 373 -7.22 -14.59 13.45
N PHE A 374 -6.49 -15.59 12.95
CA PHE A 374 -6.83 -16.29 11.71
C PHE A 374 -7.98 -17.30 11.98
N SER A 375 -9.09 -16.80 12.44
CA SER A 375 -10.31 -17.57 12.77
C SER A 375 -11.50 -16.64 12.94
N GLY A 376 -12.69 -17.18 12.83
CA GLY A 376 -13.92 -16.43 13.04
C GLY A 376 -14.73 -16.22 11.77
N PRO A 377 -15.93 -15.62 11.91
CA PRO A 377 -16.90 -15.57 10.81
C PRO A 377 -16.40 -14.90 9.54
N LEU A 378 -15.60 -13.83 9.64
CA LEU A 378 -15.06 -13.14 8.46
C LEU A 378 -14.00 -14.00 7.74
N VAL A 379 -13.09 -14.63 8.49
CA VAL A 379 -12.07 -15.52 7.91
C VAL A 379 -12.71 -16.72 7.23
N ASP A 380 -13.74 -17.29 7.85
CA ASP A 380 -14.54 -18.40 7.29
C ASP A 380 -15.24 -17.95 5.98
N ALA A 381 -15.85 -16.77 5.98
CA ALA A 381 -16.53 -16.21 4.83
C ALA A 381 -15.54 -15.90 3.67
N ILE A 382 -14.40 -15.32 3.96
CA ILE A 382 -13.32 -15.06 2.99
C ILE A 382 -12.86 -16.37 2.36
N THR A 383 -12.58 -17.38 3.20
CA THR A 383 -12.10 -18.69 2.74
C THR A 383 -13.15 -19.38 1.86
N ALA A 384 -14.41 -19.39 2.28
CA ALA A 384 -15.50 -19.97 1.51
C ALA A 384 -15.76 -19.22 0.19
N THR A 385 -15.62 -17.91 0.21
CA THR A 385 -15.78 -17.09 -1.01
C THR A 385 -14.65 -17.36 -2.01
N LEU A 386 -13.40 -17.39 -1.56
CA LEU A 386 -12.27 -17.73 -2.42
C LEU A 386 -12.40 -19.15 -2.99
N ASP A 387 -12.84 -20.14 -2.20
CA ASP A 387 -13.06 -21.51 -2.68
C ASP A 387 -14.17 -21.61 -3.74
N ARG A 388 -15.19 -20.74 -3.70
CA ARG A 388 -16.19 -20.65 -4.78
C ARG A 388 -15.63 -20.10 -6.09
N HIS A 389 -14.66 -19.17 -6.03
CA HIS A 389 -14.09 -18.50 -7.20
C HIS A 389 -12.81 -19.13 -7.74
N ASP A 390 -12.06 -19.83 -6.89
CA ASP A 390 -10.83 -20.59 -7.23
C ASP A 390 -10.74 -21.86 -6.37
N PRO A 391 -11.52 -22.92 -6.73
CA PRO A 391 -11.69 -24.10 -5.89
C PRO A 391 -10.39 -24.81 -5.55
N GLY A 392 -10.21 -25.11 -4.26
CA GLY A 392 -9.07 -25.87 -3.76
C GLY A 392 -7.80 -25.07 -3.53
N ALA A 393 -7.81 -23.75 -3.73
CA ALA A 393 -6.71 -22.88 -3.37
C ALA A 393 -6.81 -22.51 -1.87
N PRO A 394 -5.86 -22.92 -1.02
CA PRO A 394 -5.89 -22.63 0.41
C PRO A 394 -5.65 -21.15 0.68
N VAL A 395 -6.24 -20.65 1.79
CA VAL A 395 -5.98 -19.33 2.35
C VAL A 395 -4.99 -19.49 3.50
N LEU A 396 -3.94 -18.69 3.51
CA LEU A 396 -2.89 -18.70 4.52
C LEU A 396 -2.81 -17.34 5.21
N PRO A 397 -2.71 -17.30 6.54
CA PRO A 397 -2.47 -16.04 7.23
C PRO A 397 -1.04 -15.57 7.01
N TYR A 398 -0.82 -14.26 7.01
CA TYR A 398 0.55 -13.75 7.06
C TYR A 398 0.63 -12.43 7.83
N LEU A 399 1.83 -12.14 8.34
CA LEU A 399 2.12 -10.93 9.08
C LEU A 399 2.86 -9.96 8.14
N LEU A 400 2.27 -8.80 7.91
CA LEU A 400 2.85 -7.74 7.10
C LEU A 400 4.05 -7.10 7.84
N SER A 401 5.15 -6.86 7.13
CA SER A 401 6.28 -6.10 7.67
C SER A 401 6.07 -4.58 7.61
N GLY A 402 5.06 -4.12 6.86
CA GLY A 402 4.58 -2.75 6.80
C GLY A 402 3.52 -2.43 7.86
N GLY A 403 2.76 -1.38 7.63
CA GLY A 403 1.56 -1.01 8.37
C GLY A 403 0.51 -0.56 7.38
N THR A 404 -0.74 -0.56 7.81
CA THR A 404 -1.90 -0.05 7.06
C THR A 404 -2.78 0.79 7.96
N ASP A 405 -3.81 1.40 7.41
CA ASP A 405 -4.83 2.14 8.15
C ASP A 405 -5.61 1.27 9.17
N ASN A 406 -5.51 -0.07 9.09
CA ASN A 406 -6.04 -0.98 10.11
C ASN A 406 -5.49 -0.70 11.51
N LYS A 407 -4.28 -0.14 11.63
CA LYS A 407 -3.71 0.26 12.92
C LYS A 407 -4.54 1.34 13.60
N ALA A 408 -4.99 2.34 12.84
CA ALA A 408 -5.85 3.39 13.38
C ALA A 408 -7.21 2.80 13.80
N LEU A 409 -7.84 1.95 12.96
CA LEU A 409 -9.12 1.30 13.26
C LEU A 409 -9.03 0.39 14.48
N SER A 410 -7.89 -0.25 14.71
CA SER A 410 -7.67 -1.10 15.89
C SER A 410 -7.80 -0.34 17.22
N LEU A 411 -7.57 0.98 17.23
CA LEU A 411 -7.78 1.83 18.41
C LEU A 411 -9.25 1.92 18.83
N LEU A 412 -10.17 1.65 17.89
CA LEU A 412 -11.61 1.53 18.17
C LEU A 412 -12.03 0.08 18.47
N GLY A 413 -11.09 -0.86 18.54
CA GLY A 413 -11.37 -2.29 18.74
C GLY A 413 -11.88 -3.01 17.49
N ILE A 414 -11.70 -2.42 16.30
CA ILE A 414 -12.06 -3.02 15.01
C ILE A 414 -10.93 -3.96 14.57
N ALA A 415 -11.27 -5.22 14.31
CA ALA A 415 -10.33 -6.24 13.86
C ALA A 415 -10.06 -6.08 12.35
N GLY A 416 -8.85 -5.68 11.97
CA GLY A 416 -8.47 -5.44 10.59
C GLY A 416 -7.84 -6.66 9.90
N TYR A 417 -8.17 -6.86 8.63
CA TYR A 417 -7.59 -7.87 7.74
C TYR A 417 -7.23 -7.25 6.41
N GLY A 418 -6.08 -7.62 5.87
CA GLY A 418 -5.73 -7.25 4.49
C GLY A 418 -6.34 -8.25 3.51
N PHE A 419 -7.28 -7.78 2.69
CA PHE A 419 -8.00 -8.59 1.71
C PHE A 419 -8.38 -7.81 0.46
N ALA A 420 -7.43 -7.66 -0.45
CA ALA A 420 -7.60 -7.15 -1.82
C ALA A 420 -7.43 -8.32 -2.81
N PRO A 421 -8.48 -9.10 -3.09
CA PRO A 421 -8.35 -10.38 -3.78
C PRO A 421 -7.92 -10.24 -5.24
N LEU A 422 -6.76 -10.84 -5.57
CA LEU A 422 -6.21 -10.87 -6.91
C LEU A 422 -5.74 -12.28 -7.26
N ARG A 423 -6.20 -12.81 -8.41
CA ARG A 423 -5.70 -14.06 -8.95
C ARG A 423 -4.57 -13.78 -9.93
N LEU A 424 -3.34 -14.02 -9.50
CA LEU A 424 -2.11 -13.70 -10.20
C LEU A 424 -1.47 -14.95 -10.82
N ASP A 425 -0.63 -14.75 -11.83
CA ASP A 425 0.18 -15.80 -12.43
C ASP A 425 1.40 -16.09 -11.56
N GLU A 426 1.95 -17.33 -11.70
CA GLU A 426 3.04 -17.83 -10.85
C GLU A 426 4.34 -17.04 -10.99
N ASP A 427 4.62 -16.51 -12.16
CA ASP A 427 5.83 -15.75 -12.48
C ASP A 427 5.73 -14.24 -12.14
N MET A 428 4.56 -13.79 -11.70
CA MET A 428 4.35 -12.39 -11.34
C MET A 428 4.88 -12.11 -9.93
N ASP A 429 5.97 -11.37 -9.85
CA ASP A 429 6.49 -10.88 -8.56
C ASP A 429 5.72 -9.63 -8.10
N PHE A 430 4.46 -9.89 -7.66
CA PHE A 430 3.55 -8.85 -7.21
C PHE A 430 4.09 -8.07 -5.99
N PRO A 431 4.66 -8.74 -4.96
CA PRO A 431 5.22 -8.02 -3.82
C PRO A 431 6.39 -7.09 -4.16
N ALA A 432 7.14 -7.36 -5.22
CA ALA A 432 8.23 -6.48 -5.64
C ALA A 432 7.75 -5.17 -6.30
N MET A 433 6.46 -5.06 -6.62
CA MET A 433 5.87 -3.87 -7.23
C MET A 433 5.39 -2.84 -6.21
N PHE A 434 5.17 -3.22 -4.94
CA PHE A 434 4.87 -2.25 -3.88
C PHE A 434 5.99 -1.22 -3.79
N HIS A 435 5.66 0.07 -3.98
CA HIS A 435 6.61 1.19 -4.08
C HIS A 435 7.66 1.04 -5.20
N GLY A 436 7.50 0.05 -6.09
CA GLY A 436 8.42 -0.25 -7.18
C GLY A 436 8.28 0.67 -8.38
N VAL A 437 9.06 0.36 -9.42
CA VAL A 437 8.98 0.96 -10.76
C VAL A 437 8.17 0.02 -11.65
N ASP A 438 7.45 0.59 -12.63
CA ASP A 438 6.63 -0.19 -13.57
C ASP A 438 5.54 -1.04 -12.87
N GLU A 439 4.94 -0.48 -11.83
CA GLU A 439 3.81 -1.04 -11.10
C GLU A 439 2.66 -1.31 -12.05
N ARG A 440 2.08 -2.50 -11.96
CA ARG A 440 1.03 -2.95 -12.86
C ARG A 440 0.20 -4.09 -12.29
N VAL A 441 -1.05 -4.18 -12.73
CA VAL A 441 -1.98 -5.25 -12.33
C VAL A 441 -2.65 -5.86 -13.56
N PRO A 442 -2.86 -7.20 -13.61
CA PRO A 442 -3.60 -7.83 -14.69
C PRO A 442 -5.07 -7.40 -14.69
N LEU A 443 -5.63 -7.11 -15.88
CA LEU A 443 -7.03 -6.70 -16.01
C LEU A 443 -8.01 -7.78 -15.54
N ASP A 444 -7.69 -9.04 -15.82
CA ASP A 444 -8.51 -10.18 -15.38
C ASP A 444 -8.41 -10.43 -13.86
N ALA A 445 -7.30 -10.06 -13.22
CA ALA A 445 -7.17 -10.09 -11.76
C ALA A 445 -8.04 -9.02 -11.09
N LEU A 446 -8.16 -7.82 -11.68
CA LEU A 446 -9.11 -6.79 -11.21
C LEU A 446 -10.55 -7.29 -11.31
N SER A 447 -10.92 -7.86 -12.47
CA SER A 447 -12.25 -8.44 -12.68
C SER A 447 -12.54 -9.62 -11.76
N PHE A 448 -11.52 -10.43 -11.42
CA PHE A 448 -11.64 -11.49 -10.42
C PHE A 448 -11.90 -10.90 -9.04
N GLY A 449 -11.12 -9.91 -8.63
CA GLY A 449 -11.18 -9.29 -7.32
C GLY A 449 -12.53 -8.63 -7.04
N SER A 450 -13.06 -7.84 -7.99
CA SER A 450 -14.37 -7.21 -7.83
C SER A 450 -15.51 -8.24 -7.68
N ARG A 451 -15.45 -9.37 -8.41
CA ARG A 451 -16.43 -10.46 -8.25
C ARG A 451 -16.33 -11.15 -6.89
N VAL A 452 -15.11 -11.40 -6.40
CA VAL A 452 -14.88 -11.99 -5.07
C VAL A 452 -15.39 -11.06 -3.98
N LEU A 453 -15.07 -9.76 -4.06
CA LEU A 453 -15.58 -8.77 -3.10
C LEU A 453 -17.10 -8.67 -3.14
N ARG A 454 -17.72 -8.60 -4.34
CA ARG A 454 -19.18 -8.57 -4.47
C ARG A 454 -19.82 -9.77 -3.77
N ASP A 455 -19.30 -10.99 -4.00
CA ASP A 455 -19.83 -12.22 -3.40
C ASP A 455 -19.65 -12.20 -1.87
N LEU A 456 -18.47 -11.80 -1.38
CA LEU A 456 -18.23 -11.67 0.06
C LEU A 456 -19.20 -10.68 0.71
N LEU A 457 -19.31 -9.46 0.18
CA LEU A 457 -20.16 -8.41 0.75
C LEU A 457 -21.66 -8.73 0.67
N SER A 458 -22.06 -9.54 -0.31
CA SER A 458 -23.47 -9.98 -0.42
C SER A 458 -23.82 -11.11 0.54
N THR A 459 -22.86 -11.89 1.02
CA THR A 459 -23.12 -13.12 1.78
C THR A 459 -22.67 -13.08 3.24
N TYR A 460 -21.65 -12.29 3.57
CA TYR A 460 -21.12 -12.12 4.92
C TYR A 460 -21.87 -11.05 5.68
#